data_b87ceafb698d8a90301681246102d71e
#
_entry.id   b87ceafb698d8a90301681246102d71e
#
_cell.length_a   1.000
_cell.length_b   1.000
_cell.length_c   1.000
_cell.angle_alpha   90.00
_cell.angle_beta   90.00
_cell.angle_gamma   90.00
#
_symmetry.space_group_name_H-M   'P 1'
#
loop_
_entity.id
_entity.type
_entity.pdbx_description
1 polymer ?
#
loop_
_entity_poly.entity_id
_entity_poly.type
_entity_poly.pdbx_seq_one_letter_code
_entity_poly.pdbx_strand_id
1 'polypeptide(L)'
;MRLVTAIAVAGAFVTPGQPAVADDDRLFWHPDAGSPAERFELAKRTRPELIAFLRRFPKGADLHNHAGGAVYSDYVIDEARVKGLRYDPRSKGFTASEEEHTVSLDQLEADSSMLKAFFETVSMRGWYPNTGDGHHHFFQTFSRLGSARRTQPQVLAEIIRRNRYQNVNYVELMMTPVPGATWGRFYEIYHELDVDDLPGSLAPFESLIEDPAIARAFTEYFDELEAEASRELGISPALGEPGTKTAVAYIGSLLRTGPTERFFRNAVVTFTAMKADARVVGLNIVAPEDHPAARRQFDDQMKILDFLWERFGKPAITLHAGELTLRYAPVASMWDRIRRSIDEGHSRRIGHGISIAWERDLVGLLDQMRNEEILVEINLTSNESILGVRDDEHPFQLYRRAGVPVCLTTDDEGVSRSNLTMEYVKAVERYDLGYDDIKTISRDCLEHSFLPADAKAERLAMLEAAFERFEKSLATGYRESTD
;
A
#
# COMPACT_ATOMS: atom_id res chain seq x y z
N MET A 1 56.63 -8.67 -67.39
CA MET A 1 55.29 -8.32 -67.88
C MET A 1 54.41 -9.52 -67.70
N ARG A 2 53.67 -9.55 -66.65
CA ARG A 2 52.54 -10.50 -66.39
C ARG A 2 51.32 -9.71 -66.01
N LEU A 3 50.34 -9.76 -66.88
CA LEU A 3 49.00 -9.21 -66.67
C LEU A 3 48.26 -10.00 -65.57
N VAL A 4 47.76 -9.34 -64.56
CA VAL A 4 46.84 -9.93 -63.59
C VAL A 4 45.45 -9.37 -63.89
N THR A 5 44.61 -10.24 -64.38
CA THR A 5 43.20 -9.94 -64.67
C THR A 5 42.40 -9.99 -63.30
N ALA A 6 41.84 -8.88 -62.90
CA ALA A 6 40.95 -8.82 -61.73
C ALA A 6 39.54 -9.21 -62.17
N ILE A 7 39.03 -10.28 -61.62
CA ILE A 7 37.64 -10.69 -61.76
C ILE A 7 36.82 -9.96 -60.64
N ALA A 8 35.98 -9.03 -61.06
CA ALA A 8 34.97 -8.40 -60.13
C ALA A 8 33.78 -9.35 -59.95
N VAL A 9 33.65 -9.93 -58.78
CA VAL A 9 32.44 -10.65 -58.35
C VAL A 9 31.49 -9.62 -57.75
N ALA A 10 30.44 -9.28 -58.49
CA ALA A 10 29.33 -8.49 -57.94
C ALA A 10 28.48 -9.39 -57.02
N GLY A 11 28.77 -9.35 -55.73
CA GLY A 11 27.92 -9.92 -54.71
C GLY A 11 26.73 -8.99 -54.44
N ALA A 12 25.54 -9.41 -54.83
CA ALA A 12 24.32 -8.76 -54.42
C ALA A 12 24.13 -8.96 -52.91
N PHE A 13 24.37 -7.92 -52.12
CA PHE A 13 23.96 -7.90 -50.71
C PHE A 13 22.43 -7.84 -50.68
N VAL A 14 21.80 -8.96 -50.38
CA VAL A 14 20.40 -9.00 -49.93
C VAL A 14 20.41 -8.41 -48.53
N THR A 15 20.02 -7.15 -48.40
CA THR A 15 19.67 -6.56 -47.10
C THR A 15 18.50 -7.35 -46.53
N PRO A 16 18.60 -7.88 -45.29
CA PRO A 16 17.41 -8.44 -44.63
C PRO A 16 16.37 -7.34 -44.60
N GLY A 17 15.19 -7.62 -45.15
CA GLY A 17 14.08 -6.68 -45.08
C GLY A 17 13.86 -6.32 -43.61
N GLN A 18 13.89 -5.03 -43.31
CA GLN A 18 13.37 -4.57 -42.03
C GLN A 18 11.96 -5.13 -41.89
N PRO A 19 11.58 -5.70 -40.72
CA PRO A 19 10.20 -6.07 -40.48
C PRO A 19 9.35 -4.82 -40.78
N ALA A 20 8.31 -5.00 -41.56
CA ALA A 20 7.35 -3.94 -41.83
C ALA A 20 6.93 -3.36 -40.47
N VAL A 21 7.32 -2.12 -40.19
CA VAL A 21 6.80 -1.37 -39.07
C VAL A 21 5.30 -1.33 -39.30
N ALA A 22 4.54 -1.84 -38.34
CA ALA A 22 3.10 -1.77 -38.44
C ALA A 22 2.71 -0.31 -38.67
N ASP A 23 1.84 -0.08 -39.66
CA ASP A 23 1.51 1.20 -40.28
C ASP A 23 0.80 2.21 -39.34
N ASP A 24 0.95 2.06 -38.02
CA ASP A 24 0.28 2.91 -37.03
C ASP A 24 1.27 3.55 -36.04
N ASP A 25 1.92 4.63 -36.50
CA ASP A 25 2.80 5.49 -35.65
C ASP A 25 1.99 6.45 -34.76
N ARG A 26 0.65 6.28 -34.67
CA ARG A 26 -0.20 7.14 -33.85
C ARG A 26 0.11 6.96 -32.36
N LEU A 27 0.22 8.06 -31.67
CA LEU A 27 0.32 8.10 -30.22
C LEU A 27 -1.09 7.92 -29.61
N PHE A 28 -1.19 7.38 -28.39
CA PHE A 28 -2.48 7.10 -27.74
C PHE A 28 -3.37 8.37 -27.59
N TRP A 29 -2.78 9.56 -27.59
CA TRP A 29 -3.51 10.84 -27.53
C TRP A 29 -3.84 11.43 -28.90
N HIS A 30 -3.48 10.78 -30.01
CA HIS A 30 -3.83 11.26 -31.33
C HIS A 30 -5.36 11.25 -31.51
N PRO A 31 -5.97 12.29 -32.14
CA PRO A 31 -7.43 12.35 -32.32
C PRO A 31 -8.04 11.10 -32.97
N ASP A 32 -7.34 10.49 -33.93
CA ASP A 32 -7.80 9.32 -34.69
C ASP A 32 -7.36 7.98 -34.07
N ALA A 33 -6.89 7.98 -32.83
CA ALA A 33 -6.39 6.75 -32.19
C ALA A 33 -7.48 5.74 -31.77
N GLY A 34 -8.75 6.04 -32.03
CA GLY A 34 -9.85 5.09 -31.80
C GLY A 34 -10.47 5.16 -30.41
N SER A 35 -11.05 4.05 -29.98
CA SER A 35 -11.70 3.86 -28.69
C SER A 35 -10.71 3.95 -27.51
N PRO A 36 -11.17 4.12 -26.25
CA PRO A 36 -10.32 4.08 -25.08
C PRO A 36 -9.48 2.80 -24.97
N ALA A 37 -10.03 1.63 -25.34
CA ALA A 37 -9.31 0.38 -25.34
C ALA A 37 -8.19 0.35 -26.41
N GLU A 38 -8.45 0.81 -27.63
CA GLU A 38 -7.43 0.92 -28.70
C GLU A 38 -6.33 1.91 -28.29
N ARG A 39 -6.69 3.03 -27.68
CA ARG A 39 -5.72 4.00 -27.11
C ARG A 39 -4.87 3.41 -26.00
N PHE A 40 -5.45 2.57 -25.18
CA PHE A 40 -4.72 1.85 -24.15
C PHE A 40 -3.70 0.87 -24.75
N GLU A 41 -4.09 0.12 -25.79
CA GLU A 41 -3.16 -0.75 -26.52
C GLU A 41 -2.02 0.05 -27.17
N LEU A 42 -2.30 1.24 -27.71
CA LEU A 42 -1.26 2.13 -28.18
C LEU A 42 -0.32 2.58 -27.05
N ALA A 43 -0.86 2.93 -25.88
CA ALA A 43 -0.08 3.35 -24.73
C ALA A 43 0.82 2.21 -24.18
N LYS A 44 0.45 0.95 -24.34
CA LYS A 44 1.27 -0.22 -23.94
C LYS A 44 2.55 -0.39 -24.80
N ARG A 45 2.68 0.30 -25.94
CA ARG A 45 3.83 0.17 -26.85
C ARG A 45 5.14 0.61 -26.22
N THR A 46 5.09 1.64 -25.37
CA THR A 46 6.27 2.08 -24.61
C THR A 46 5.90 2.36 -23.14
N ARG A 47 6.84 2.06 -22.25
CA ARG A 47 6.63 2.31 -20.82
C ARG A 47 6.34 3.78 -20.46
N PRO A 48 6.99 4.80 -21.08
CA PRO A 48 6.63 6.19 -20.85
C PRO A 48 5.20 6.53 -21.24
N GLU A 49 4.69 5.99 -22.36
CA GLU A 49 3.30 6.21 -22.79
C GLU A 49 2.31 5.52 -21.85
N LEU A 50 2.62 4.30 -21.42
CA LEU A 50 1.83 3.57 -20.43
C LEU A 50 1.76 4.34 -19.10
N ILE A 51 2.88 4.86 -18.61
CA ILE A 51 2.92 5.71 -17.41
C ILE A 51 2.05 6.96 -17.61
N ALA A 52 2.18 7.65 -18.75
CA ALA A 52 1.42 8.86 -19.03
C ALA A 52 -0.09 8.60 -19.09
N PHE A 53 -0.50 7.47 -19.66
CA PHE A 53 -1.90 7.03 -19.69
C PHE A 53 -2.39 6.69 -18.28
N LEU A 54 -1.69 5.79 -17.56
CA LEU A 54 -2.10 5.28 -16.27
C LEU A 54 -2.03 6.32 -15.15
N ARG A 55 -1.14 7.31 -15.24
CA ARG A 55 -1.11 8.44 -14.29
C ARG A 55 -2.42 9.20 -14.28
N ARG A 56 -3.06 9.36 -15.45
CA ARG A 56 -4.34 10.06 -15.62
C ARG A 56 -5.56 9.17 -15.48
N PHE A 57 -5.39 7.87 -15.64
CA PHE A 57 -6.46 6.89 -15.49
C PHE A 57 -7.06 6.99 -14.08
N PRO A 58 -8.40 7.09 -13.95
CA PRO A 58 -9.06 7.16 -12.66
C PRO A 58 -8.89 5.86 -11.87
N LYS A 59 -8.43 5.97 -10.64
CA LYS A 59 -8.24 4.84 -9.71
C LYS A 59 -9.24 4.96 -8.58
N GLY A 60 -9.96 3.84 -8.28
CA GLY A 60 -11.00 3.81 -7.27
C GLY A 60 -10.46 4.06 -5.88
N ALA A 61 -9.54 3.21 -5.44
CA ALA A 61 -8.97 3.34 -4.11
C ALA A 61 -7.56 2.76 -4.01
N ASP A 62 -6.82 3.20 -2.98
CA ASP A 62 -5.68 2.49 -2.41
C ASP A 62 -6.10 2.02 -1.01
N LEU A 63 -6.40 0.72 -0.89
CA LEU A 63 -6.98 0.12 0.32
C LEU A 63 -5.93 -0.44 1.29
N HIS A 64 -4.65 -0.45 0.89
CA HIS A 64 -3.56 -1.00 1.66
C HIS A 64 -2.34 -0.08 1.55
N ASN A 65 -2.32 0.97 2.38
CA ASN A 65 -1.26 1.97 2.41
C ASN A 65 -0.85 2.22 3.86
N HIS A 66 0.43 2.05 4.17
CA HIS A 66 0.97 2.24 5.52
C HIS A 66 1.53 3.65 5.70
N ALA A 67 0.93 4.45 6.59
CA ALA A 67 1.42 5.79 6.91
C ALA A 67 2.91 5.81 7.32
N GLY A 68 3.37 4.73 7.97
CA GLY A 68 4.75 4.60 8.46
C GLY A 68 5.79 4.46 7.37
N GLY A 69 5.44 3.89 6.22
CA GLY A 69 6.35 3.63 5.10
C GLY A 69 5.98 4.33 3.79
N ALA A 70 4.87 5.11 3.78
CA ALA A 70 4.42 5.79 2.57
C ALA A 70 5.24 7.03 2.22
N VAL A 71 5.92 7.67 3.19
CA VAL A 71 6.71 8.89 2.94
C VAL A 71 8.02 8.54 2.25
N TYR A 72 8.31 9.21 1.14
CA TYR A 72 9.61 9.06 0.47
C TYR A 72 10.74 9.59 1.32
N SER A 73 11.84 8.84 1.40
CA SER A 73 13.03 9.19 2.19
C SER A 73 13.69 10.51 1.77
N ASP A 74 13.37 11.02 0.58
CA ASP A 74 13.83 12.32 0.08
C ASP A 74 13.35 13.47 1.02
N TYR A 75 12.13 13.42 1.50
CA TYR A 75 11.56 14.41 2.42
C TYR A 75 12.10 14.31 3.85
N VAL A 76 12.76 13.21 4.19
CA VAL A 76 13.32 13.01 5.54
C VAL A 76 14.53 13.91 5.76
N ILE A 77 15.32 14.20 4.71
CA ILE A 77 16.45 15.15 4.80
C ILE A 77 15.94 16.56 5.06
N ASP A 78 14.88 16.98 4.35
CA ASP A 78 14.27 18.29 4.56
C ASP A 78 13.74 18.45 6.00
N GLU A 79 13.08 17.41 6.52
CA GLU A 79 12.57 17.40 7.89
C GLU A 79 13.71 17.41 8.93
N ALA A 80 14.77 16.65 8.68
CA ALA A 80 15.97 16.69 9.51
C ALA A 80 16.58 18.10 9.55
N ARG A 81 16.57 18.83 8.43
CA ARG A 81 17.03 20.22 8.34
C ARG A 81 16.17 21.16 9.16
N VAL A 82 14.83 21.05 9.05
CA VAL A 82 13.89 21.84 9.85
C VAL A 82 14.10 21.63 11.36
N LYS A 83 14.39 20.39 11.75
CA LYS A 83 14.64 20.02 13.15
C LYS A 83 16.09 20.29 13.64
N GLY A 84 16.95 20.81 12.79
CA GLY A 84 18.35 21.09 13.13
C GLY A 84 19.16 19.81 13.43
N LEU A 85 18.80 18.69 12.81
CA LEU A 85 19.48 17.42 13.02
C LEU A 85 20.74 17.31 12.16
N ARG A 86 21.63 16.41 12.56
CA ARG A 86 22.84 16.00 11.84
C ARG A 86 22.74 14.56 11.40
N TYR A 87 23.43 14.17 10.36
CA TYR A 87 23.54 12.79 9.95
C TYR A 87 24.69 12.08 10.66
N ASP A 88 24.42 10.90 11.19
CA ASP A 88 25.43 10.01 11.75
C ASP A 88 25.70 8.83 10.78
N PRO A 89 26.89 8.82 10.13
CA PRO A 89 27.24 7.75 9.18
C PRO A 89 27.40 6.36 9.83
N ARG A 90 27.61 6.27 11.17
CA ARG A 90 27.78 5.01 11.89
C ARG A 90 26.44 4.33 12.10
N SER A 91 25.48 5.05 12.65
CA SER A 91 24.11 4.56 12.84
C SER A 91 23.27 4.63 11.54
N LYS A 92 23.76 5.40 10.55
CA LYS A 92 23.06 5.71 9.28
C LYS A 92 21.69 6.36 9.52
N GLY A 93 21.60 7.19 10.56
CA GLY A 93 20.39 7.87 11.00
C GLY A 93 20.65 9.33 11.33
N PHE A 94 19.64 9.98 11.94
CA PHE A 94 19.72 11.39 12.33
C PHE A 94 19.77 11.54 13.85
N THR A 95 20.58 12.52 14.31
CA THR A 95 20.78 12.84 15.72
C THR A 95 20.81 14.35 15.93
N ALA A 96 20.40 14.80 17.11
CA ALA A 96 20.61 16.16 17.55
C ALA A 96 22.01 16.41 18.13
N SER A 97 22.77 15.34 18.43
CA SER A 97 24.11 15.44 19.02
C SER A 97 25.14 15.83 17.98
N GLU A 98 25.96 16.82 18.31
CA GLU A 98 27.15 17.19 17.55
C GLU A 98 28.36 16.44 18.08
N GLU A 99 28.71 15.36 17.42
CA GLU A 99 29.87 14.53 17.74
C GLU A 99 30.88 14.57 16.58
N GLU A 100 32.15 14.23 16.85
CA GLU A 100 33.23 14.29 15.85
C GLU A 100 32.92 13.52 14.56
N HIS A 101 32.11 12.46 14.64
CA HIS A 101 31.76 11.61 13.50
C HIS A 101 30.44 12.01 12.82
N THR A 102 29.66 12.91 13.39
CA THR A 102 28.43 13.39 12.76
C THR A 102 28.73 14.48 11.75
N VAL A 103 27.98 14.50 10.65
CA VAL A 103 28.14 15.48 9.58
C VAL A 103 26.90 16.37 9.46
N SER A 104 27.09 17.59 8.98
CA SER A 104 25.96 18.45 8.64
C SER A 104 25.19 17.89 7.45
N LEU A 105 23.94 18.32 7.27
CA LEU A 105 23.15 17.90 6.12
C LEU A 105 23.74 18.42 4.80
N ASP A 106 24.37 19.58 4.81
CA ASP A 106 25.07 20.10 3.62
C ASP A 106 26.29 19.24 3.25
N GLN A 107 26.99 18.70 4.25
CA GLN A 107 28.06 17.74 4.01
C GLN A 107 27.54 16.39 3.49
N LEU A 108 26.39 15.91 4.02
CA LEU A 108 25.72 14.71 3.52
C LEU A 108 25.33 14.87 2.04
N GLU A 109 24.72 16.00 1.68
CA GLU A 109 24.26 16.29 0.32
C GLU A 109 25.41 16.53 -0.67
N ALA A 110 26.53 17.10 -0.20
CA ALA A 110 27.72 17.32 -1.02
C ALA A 110 28.51 16.03 -1.30
N ASP A 111 28.39 15.01 -0.45
CA ASP A 111 29.05 13.72 -0.64
C ASP A 111 28.10 12.73 -1.32
N SER A 112 28.26 12.54 -2.64
CA SER A 112 27.40 11.67 -3.43
C SER A 112 27.42 10.21 -2.98
N SER A 113 28.53 9.73 -2.40
CA SER A 113 28.66 8.36 -1.89
C SER A 113 27.90 8.22 -0.57
N MET A 114 27.98 9.19 0.32
CA MET A 114 27.27 9.22 1.58
C MET A 114 25.77 9.38 1.37
N LEU A 115 25.37 10.28 0.48
CA LEU A 115 23.96 10.48 0.11
C LEU A 115 23.34 9.23 -0.52
N LYS A 116 24.09 8.57 -1.41
CA LYS A 116 23.66 7.27 -1.98
C LYS A 116 23.47 6.23 -0.87
N ALA A 117 24.46 6.08 0.02
CA ALA A 117 24.39 5.13 1.13
C ALA A 117 23.22 5.41 2.08
N PHE A 118 22.90 6.69 2.32
CA PHE A 118 21.72 7.09 3.08
C PHE A 118 20.44 6.57 2.42
N PHE A 119 20.17 6.92 1.16
CA PHE A 119 18.95 6.50 0.47
C PHE A 119 18.82 4.99 0.34
N GLU A 120 19.92 4.28 0.10
CA GLU A 120 19.95 2.80 0.08
C GLU A 120 19.69 2.20 1.45
N THR A 121 19.96 2.91 2.53
CA THR A 121 19.72 2.42 3.90
C THR A 121 18.27 2.61 4.34
N VAL A 122 17.61 3.68 3.91
CA VAL A 122 16.25 4.06 4.36
C VAL A 122 15.14 3.74 3.36
N SER A 123 15.47 3.05 2.27
CA SER A 123 14.50 2.63 1.24
C SER A 123 15.03 1.45 0.44
N MET A 124 14.19 0.91 -0.43
CA MET A 124 14.57 -0.14 -1.38
C MET A 124 15.30 0.41 -2.62
N ARG A 125 15.76 1.68 -2.60
CA ARG A 125 16.54 2.26 -3.69
C ARG A 125 17.83 1.47 -3.91
N GLY A 126 18.06 1.05 -5.15
CA GLY A 126 19.25 0.28 -5.51
C GLY A 126 19.21 -1.19 -5.09
N TRP A 127 18.14 -1.62 -4.42
CA TRP A 127 17.93 -3.02 -4.14
C TRP A 127 17.25 -3.70 -5.34
N TYR A 128 17.74 -4.88 -5.71
CA TYR A 128 17.17 -5.70 -6.77
C TYR A 128 16.98 -7.13 -6.27
N PRO A 129 15.96 -7.87 -6.74
CA PRO A 129 15.83 -9.29 -6.48
C PRO A 129 17.14 -9.98 -6.86
N ASN A 130 17.77 -10.74 -6.00
CA ASN A 130 19.06 -11.41 -6.13
C ASN A 130 20.29 -10.63 -5.60
N THR A 131 20.14 -9.40 -5.08
CA THR A 131 21.27 -8.65 -4.51
C THR A 131 21.41 -8.78 -2.99
N GLY A 132 20.50 -9.53 -2.33
CA GLY A 132 20.50 -9.72 -0.88
C GLY A 132 19.16 -10.20 -0.33
N ASP A 133 19.00 -10.08 0.99
CA ASP A 133 17.77 -10.36 1.69
C ASP A 133 16.88 -9.11 1.70
N GLY A 134 15.93 -9.02 0.76
CA GLY A 134 15.01 -7.90 0.65
C GLY A 134 14.11 -7.75 1.86
N HIS A 135 13.65 -8.85 2.43
CA HIS A 135 12.84 -8.89 3.65
C HIS A 135 13.57 -8.20 4.82
N HIS A 136 14.78 -8.65 5.14
CA HIS A 136 15.54 -8.06 6.23
C HIS A 136 15.85 -6.59 6.00
N HIS A 137 16.27 -6.23 4.78
CA HIS A 137 16.56 -4.86 4.41
C HIS A 137 15.33 -3.96 4.55
N PHE A 138 14.19 -4.39 4.01
CA PHE A 138 12.93 -3.65 4.05
C PHE A 138 12.54 -3.30 5.50
N PHE A 139 12.44 -4.30 6.37
CA PHE A 139 12.03 -4.06 7.76
C PHE A 139 13.04 -3.27 8.58
N GLN A 140 14.32 -3.28 8.22
CA GLN A 140 15.32 -2.41 8.85
C GLN A 140 15.16 -0.93 8.52
N THR A 141 14.60 -0.56 7.37
CA THR A 141 14.43 0.84 6.98
C THR A 141 13.63 1.64 8.01
N PHE A 142 12.60 1.05 8.60
CA PHE A 142 11.71 1.71 9.57
C PHE A 142 12.45 2.18 10.84
N SER A 143 13.49 1.48 11.27
CA SER A 143 14.27 1.87 12.45
C SER A 143 15.25 3.02 12.17
N ARG A 144 15.54 3.32 10.90
CA ARG A 144 16.57 4.27 10.48
C ARG A 144 16.10 5.72 10.39
N LEU A 145 14.80 5.95 10.24
CA LEU A 145 14.24 7.30 10.10
C LEU A 145 14.24 8.09 11.42
N GLY A 146 14.08 7.42 12.55
CA GLY A 146 14.28 7.95 13.90
C GLY A 146 13.62 9.32 14.16
N SER A 147 14.42 10.27 14.64
CA SER A 147 13.98 11.62 15.00
C SER A 147 13.63 12.53 13.82
N ALA A 148 14.01 12.15 12.60
CA ALA A 148 13.67 12.89 11.37
C ALA A 148 12.30 12.53 10.78
N ARG A 149 11.48 11.76 11.49
CA ARG A 149 10.11 11.44 11.03
C ARG A 149 9.25 12.71 10.98
N ARG A 150 8.46 12.81 9.93
CA ARG A 150 7.45 13.86 9.79
C ARG A 150 6.35 13.73 10.84
N THR A 151 5.64 14.82 11.11
CA THR A 151 4.40 14.77 11.90
C THR A 151 3.31 14.02 11.12
N GLN A 152 2.33 13.48 11.83
CA GLN A 152 1.23 12.75 11.17
C GLN A 152 0.45 13.59 10.16
N PRO A 153 0.13 14.89 10.40
CA PRO A 153 -0.49 15.76 9.39
C PRO A 153 0.38 15.94 8.14
N GLN A 154 1.70 16.08 8.28
CA GLN A 154 2.61 16.19 7.15
C GLN A 154 2.69 14.89 6.34
N VAL A 155 2.66 13.73 7.02
CA VAL A 155 2.57 12.41 6.39
C VAL A 155 1.28 12.29 5.59
N LEU A 156 0.15 12.61 6.20
CA LEU A 156 -1.15 12.58 5.54
C LEU A 156 -1.19 13.51 4.34
N ALA A 157 -0.70 14.76 4.49
CA ALA A 157 -0.66 15.73 3.40
C ALA A 157 0.16 15.22 2.20
N GLU A 158 1.31 14.59 2.44
CA GLU A 158 2.14 14.03 1.37
C GLU A 158 1.42 12.88 0.64
N ILE A 159 0.84 11.95 1.38
CA ILE A 159 0.10 10.81 0.82
C ILE A 159 -1.05 11.32 -0.05
N ILE A 160 -1.86 12.24 0.46
CA ILE A 160 -3.01 12.80 -0.27
C ILE A 160 -2.54 13.60 -1.50
N ARG A 161 -1.49 14.41 -1.41
CA ARG A 161 -0.92 15.15 -2.56
C ARG A 161 -0.56 14.17 -3.69
N ARG A 162 0.11 13.09 -3.37
CA ARG A 162 0.54 12.08 -4.34
C ARG A 162 -0.65 11.33 -4.95
N ASN A 163 -1.63 10.94 -4.14
CA ASN A 163 -2.83 10.25 -4.60
C ASN A 163 -3.70 11.16 -5.49
N ARG A 164 -3.86 12.44 -5.15
CA ARG A 164 -4.54 13.44 -6.01
C ARG A 164 -3.88 13.58 -7.37
N TYR A 165 -2.55 13.61 -7.42
CA TYR A 165 -1.78 13.69 -8.67
C TYR A 165 -1.97 12.46 -9.55
N GLN A 166 -2.24 11.30 -8.96
CA GLN A 166 -2.45 10.02 -9.63
C GLN A 166 -3.93 9.72 -9.94
N ASN A 167 -4.85 10.64 -9.68
CA ASN A 167 -6.30 10.45 -9.79
C ASN A 167 -6.85 9.27 -8.98
N VAL A 168 -6.38 9.12 -7.76
CA VAL A 168 -6.94 8.17 -6.78
C VAL A 168 -8.11 8.84 -6.06
N ASN A 169 -9.26 8.18 -6.03
CA ASN A 169 -10.49 8.71 -5.46
C ASN A 169 -10.51 8.60 -3.93
N TYR A 170 -9.99 7.49 -3.38
CA TYR A 170 -10.09 7.16 -1.96
C TYR A 170 -8.86 6.40 -1.45
N VAL A 171 -8.50 6.61 -0.19
CA VAL A 171 -7.38 5.92 0.48
C VAL A 171 -7.84 5.39 1.83
N GLU A 172 -7.55 4.12 2.13
CA GLU A 172 -7.60 3.58 3.48
C GLU A 172 -6.19 3.50 4.05
N LEU A 173 -5.89 4.40 4.99
CA LEU A 173 -4.55 4.60 5.51
C LEU A 173 -4.34 3.82 6.80
N MET A 174 -3.43 2.84 6.78
CA MET A 174 -3.05 2.08 7.97
C MET A 174 -2.18 2.90 8.90
N MET A 175 -2.66 3.13 10.11
CA MET A 175 -1.95 3.84 11.17
C MET A 175 -2.45 3.42 12.54
N THR A 176 -1.74 3.82 13.60
CA THR A 176 -2.24 3.69 14.96
C THR A 176 -2.99 4.97 15.33
N PRO A 177 -4.33 4.98 15.27
CA PRO A 177 -5.12 6.20 15.35
C PRO A 177 -5.44 6.55 16.80
N VAL A 178 -4.43 6.84 17.63
CA VAL A 178 -4.66 7.04 19.06
C VAL A 178 -4.02 8.34 19.55
N PRO A 179 -4.82 9.28 20.10
CA PRO A 179 -4.30 10.43 20.82
C PRO A 179 -3.37 10.00 21.96
N GLY A 180 -2.22 10.64 22.10
CA GLY A 180 -1.19 10.22 23.06
C GLY A 180 -1.69 10.11 24.51
N ALA A 181 -2.52 11.04 24.95
CA ALA A 181 -3.11 11.02 26.28
C ALA A 181 -4.13 9.86 26.46
N THR A 182 -4.94 9.57 25.44
CA THR A 182 -5.86 8.43 25.44
C THR A 182 -5.12 7.12 25.49
N TRP A 183 -4.04 6.99 24.69
CA TRP A 183 -3.17 5.82 24.73
C TRP A 183 -2.63 5.55 26.13
N GLY A 184 -2.14 6.61 26.83
CA GLY A 184 -1.65 6.51 28.21
C GLY A 184 -2.68 5.91 29.15
N ARG A 185 -3.94 6.35 29.10
CA ARG A 185 -5.01 5.83 29.97
C ARG A 185 -5.23 4.32 29.82
N PHE A 186 -5.19 3.78 28.60
CA PHE A 186 -5.29 2.32 28.38
C PHE A 186 -4.05 1.59 28.87
N TYR A 187 -2.87 2.19 28.77
CA TYR A 187 -1.61 1.59 29.20
C TYR A 187 -1.39 1.64 30.72
N GLU A 188 -2.03 2.56 31.43
CA GLU A 188 -2.03 2.63 32.88
C GLU A 188 -2.86 1.51 33.54
N ILE A 189 -3.79 0.89 32.81
CA ILE A 189 -4.55 -0.24 33.32
C ILE A 189 -3.63 -1.45 33.42
N TYR A 190 -3.40 -1.89 34.67
CA TYR A 190 -2.79 -3.19 34.90
C TYR A 190 -3.81 -4.28 34.60
N HIS A 191 -3.46 -5.22 33.74
CA HIS A 191 -4.23 -6.42 33.51
C HIS A 191 -3.28 -7.58 33.20
N GLU A 192 -3.70 -8.77 33.57
CA GLU A 192 -3.09 -10.02 33.16
C GLU A 192 -3.98 -10.62 32.06
N LEU A 193 -3.43 -10.94 30.92
CA LEU A 193 -4.19 -11.54 29.82
C LEU A 193 -4.35 -13.04 30.09
N ASP A 194 -5.59 -13.49 30.19
CA ASP A 194 -5.96 -14.89 30.08
C ASP A 194 -6.73 -15.10 28.77
N VAL A 195 -6.12 -15.78 27.81
CA VAL A 195 -6.74 -16.04 26.48
C VAL A 195 -7.89 -17.05 26.55
N ASP A 196 -8.02 -17.76 27.66
CA ASP A 196 -9.16 -18.67 27.92
C ASP A 196 -10.27 -17.99 28.73
N ASP A 197 -10.02 -16.77 29.30
CA ASP A 197 -11.02 -15.88 29.90
C ASP A 197 -10.89 -14.45 29.36
N LEU A 198 -11.18 -14.25 28.08
CA LEU A 198 -11.14 -12.93 27.44
C LEU A 198 -12.15 -11.94 28.02
N PRO A 199 -13.40 -12.33 28.46
CA PRO A 199 -14.30 -11.43 29.18
C PRO A 199 -13.68 -10.89 30.47
N GLY A 200 -13.03 -11.73 31.28
CA GLY A 200 -12.31 -11.30 32.49
C GLY A 200 -11.15 -10.38 32.18
N SER A 201 -10.39 -10.68 31.12
CA SER A 201 -9.28 -9.86 30.62
C SER A 201 -9.75 -8.50 30.09
N LEU A 202 -10.97 -8.37 29.54
CA LEU A 202 -11.54 -7.12 29.03
C LEU A 202 -12.12 -6.24 30.15
N ALA A 203 -12.64 -6.82 31.22
CA ALA A 203 -13.37 -6.12 32.28
C ALA A 203 -12.68 -4.85 32.81
N PRO A 204 -11.33 -4.80 33.02
CA PRO A 204 -10.65 -3.58 33.46
C PRO A 204 -10.76 -2.40 32.48
N PHE A 205 -11.01 -2.65 31.19
CA PHE A 205 -11.09 -1.62 30.13
C PHE A 205 -12.50 -1.09 29.90
N GLU A 206 -13.55 -1.75 30.40
CA GLU A 206 -14.95 -1.43 30.10
C GLU A 206 -15.28 0.05 30.39
N SER A 207 -14.77 0.60 31.50
CA SER A 207 -14.99 1.99 31.86
C SER A 207 -14.38 2.98 30.86
N LEU A 208 -13.28 2.64 30.21
CA LEU A 208 -12.66 3.47 29.17
C LEU A 208 -13.39 3.31 27.81
N ILE A 209 -13.82 2.10 27.48
CA ILE A 209 -14.55 1.81 26.24
C ILE A 209 -15.87 2.62 26.18
N GLU A 210 -16.54 2.81 27.32
CA GLU A 210 -17.80 3.52 27.41
C GLU A 210 -17.65 5.01 27.82
N ASP A 211 -16.42 5.51 28.05
CA ASP A 211 -16.17 6.89 28.46
C ASP A 211 -16.39 7.88 27.29
N PRO A 212 -17.38 8.79 27.35
CA PRO A 212 -17.59 9.78 26.29
C PRO A 212 -16.40 10.73 26.09
N ALA A 213 -15.53 10.90 27.09
CA ALA A 213 -14.33 11.72 26.95
C ALA A 213 -13.30 11.02 26.06
N ILE A 214 -13.21 9.71 26.10
CA ILE A 214 -12.38 8.91 25.20
C ILE A 214 -12.91 9.04 23.76
N ALA A 215 -14.21 8.90 23.54
CA ALA A 215 -14.82 9.05 22.23
C ALA A 215 -14.54 10.45 21.63
N ARG A 216 -14.75 11.52 22.43
CA ARG A 216 -14.43 12.88 21.98
C ARG A 216 -12.95 13.07 21.62
N ALA A 217 -12.06 12.50 22.43
CA ALA A 217 -10.61 12.63 22.16
C ALA A 217 -10.20 12.00 20.81
N PHE A 218 -10.85 10.90 20.38
CA PHE A 218 -10.65 10.34 19.05
C PHE A 218 -11.16 11.28 17.96
N THR A 219 -12.36 11.81 18.08
CA THR A 219 -12.96 12.72 17.10
C THR A 219 -12.11 14.00 16.95
N GLU A 220 -11.76 14.65 18.06
CA GLU A 220 -10.91 15.85 18.08
C GLU A 220 -9.54 15.58 17.43
N TYR A 221 -8.93 14.42 17.69
CA TYR A 221 -7.66 14.03 17.10
C TYR A 221 -7.74 13.95 15.55
N PHE A 222 -8.78 13.33 15.00
CA PHE A 222 -8.93 13.25 13.54
C PHE A 222 -9.32 14.59 12.92
N ASP A 223 -10.12 15.40 13.60
CA ASP A 223 -10.47 16.75 13.15
C ASP A 223 -9.22 17.62 13.02
N GLU A 224 -8.34 17.59 14.03
CA GLU A 224 -7.07 18.32 14.00
C GLU A 224 -6.12 17.79 12.91
N LEU A 225 -5.99 16.46 12.81
CA LEU A 225 -5.15 15.78 11.83
C LEU A 225 -5.52 16.19 10.40
N GLU A 226 -6.79 16.08 10.04
CA GLU A 226 -7.29 16.38 8.69
C GLU A 226 -7.30 17.89 8.39
N ALA A 227 -7.64 18.72 9.37
CA ALA A 227 -7.60 20.17 9.20
C ALA A 227 -6.17 20.67 8.99
N GLU A 228 -5.18 20.16 9.73
CA GLU A 228 -3.77 20.53 9.55
C GLU A 228 -3.22 20.03 8.22
N ALA A 229 -3.50 18.78 7.84
CA ALA A 229 -3.11 18.24 6.55
C ALA A 229 -3.74 19.02 5.38
N SER A 230 -5.01 19.42 5.49
CA SER A 230 -5.71 20.23 4.47
C SER A 230 -5.10 21.61 4.31
N ARG A 231 -4.68 22.23 5.41
CA ARG A 231 -3.96 23.52 5.40
C ARG A 231 -2.58 23.39 4.73
N GLU A 232 -1.85 22.34 5.04
CA GLU A 232 -0.56 22.02 4.39
C GLU A 232 -0.71 21.80 2.88
N LEU A 233 -1.81 21.16 2.48
CA LEU A 233 -2.14 20.91 1.06
C LEU A 233 -2.65 22.16 0.33
N GLY A 234 -3.22 23.12 1.04
CA GLY A 234 -3.91 24.27 0.45
C GLY A 234 -5.15 23.86 -0.37
N ILE A 235 -5.89 22.83 0.08
CA ILE A 235 -7.04 22.28 -0.65
C ILE A 235 -8.38 22.80 -0.14
N SER A 236 -9.34 22.93 -1.08
CA SER A 236 -10.75 23.19 -0.81
C SER A 236 -11.57 22.40 -1.84
N PRO A 237 -12.56 21.59 -1.48
CA PRO A 237 -12.93 21.22 -0.10
C PRO A 237 -11.80 20.57 0.69
N ALA A 238 -11.83 20.72 2.02
CA ALA A 238 -10.88 20.08 2.94
C ALA A 238 -11.07 18.55 2.97
N LEU A 239 -10.14 17.84 3.56
CA LEU A 239 -10.31 16.41 3.86
C LEU A 239 -11.52 16.25 4.80
N GLY A 240 -12.31 15.18 4.59
CA GLY A 240 -13.56 14.94 5.31
C GLY A 240 -14.77 15.73 4.81
N GLU A 241 -14.58 16.78 3.99
CA GLU A 241 -15.70 17.53 3.41
C GLU A 241 -16.27 16.86 2.14
N PRO A 242 -17.59 16.96 1.87
CA PRO A 242 -18.20 16.49 0.63
C PRO A 242 -17.53 17.07 -0.62
N GLY A 243 -17.36 16.23 -1.64
CA GLY A 243 -16.77 16.65 -2.92
C GLY A 243 -15.23 16.77 -2.92
N THR A 244 -14.53 16.43 -1.82
CA THR A 244 -13.07 16.35 -1.86
C THR A 244 -12.60 15.35 -2.92
N LYS A 245 -11.58 15.72 -3.70
CA LYS A 245 -11.10 14.91 -4.85
C LYS A 245 -10.58 13.53 -4.42
N THR A 246 -9.86 13.46 -3.33
CA THR A 246 -9.36 12.21 -2.73
C THR A 246 -9.78 12.20 -1.26
N ALA A 247 -10.63 11.25 -0.89
CA ALA A 247 -11.02 11.06 0.49
C ALA A 247 -10.07 10.10 1.21
N VAL A 248 -10.05 10.14 2.53
CA VAL A 248 -9.26 9.25 3.38
C VAL A 248 -10.14 8.69 4.50
N ALA A 249 -9.87 7.44 4.86
CA ALA A 249 -10.30 6.85 6.12
C ALA A 249 -9.13 6.03 6.70
N TYR A 250 -9.28 5.53 7.90
CA TYR A 250 -8.18 4.96 8.66
C TYR A 250 -8.43 3.50 9.02
N ILE A 251 -7.36 2.71 8.89
CA ILE A 251 -7.31 1.31 9.33
C ILE A 251 -6.37 1.24 10.53
N GLY A 252 -6.89 0.79 11.67
CA GLY A 252 -6.07 0.63 12.87
C GLY A 252 -5.05 -0.50 12.74
N SER A 253 -3.80 -0.22 13.06
CA SER A 253 -2.68 -1.17 12.91
C SER A 253 -2.36 -1.89 14.21
N LEU A 254 -2.38 -3.23 14.21
CA LEU A 254 -2.02 -4.10 15.33
C LEU A 254 -0.72 -4.85 15.04
N LEU A 255 0.32 -4.63 15.86
CA LEU A 255 1.61 -5.32 15.71
C LEU A 255 1.53 -6.77 16.19
N ARG A 256 1.75 -7.75 15.28
CA ARG A 256 1.72 -9.19 15.57
C ARG A 256 2.97 -9.74 16.26
N THR A 257 4.06 -8.99 16.30
CA THR A 257 5.38 -9.46 16.75
C THR A 257 5.69 -9.16 18.20
N GLY A 258 4.83 -8.38 18.88
CA GLY A 258 4.98 -8.06 20.31
C GLY A 258 4.39 -9.15 21.25
N PRO A 259 4.42 -8.94 22.57
CA PRO A 259 3.70 -9.81 23.52
C PRO A 259 2.19 -9.83 23.27
N THR A 260 1.53 -10.98 23.50
CA THR A 260 0.08 -11.16 23.27
C THR A 260 -0.76 -10.19 24.11
N GLU A 261 -0.32 -9.85 25.34
CA GLU A 261 -0.98 -8.84 26.19
C GLU A 261 -0.97 -7.44 25.54
N ARG A 262 0.13 -7.10 24.87
CA ARG A 262 0.22 -5.84 24.12
C ARG A 262 -0.73 -5.86 22.91
N PHE A 263 -0.78 -6.98 22.19
CA PHE A 263 -1.68 -7.16 21.08
C PHE A 263 -3.14 -7.00 21.52
N PHE A 264 -3.55 -7.67 22.59
CA PHE A 264 -4.88 -7.57 23.16
C PHE A 264 -5.24 -6.11 23.52
N ARG A 265 -4.39 -5.43 24.28
CA ARG A 265 -4.61 -4.02 24.68
C ARG A 265 -4.75 -3.10 23.46
N ASN A 266 -3.86 -3.25 22.47
CA ASN A 266 -3.92 -2.46 21.24
C ASN A 266 -5.19 -2.75 20.45
N ALA A 267 -5.64 -4.01 20.42
CA ALA A 267 -6.90 -4.37 19.80
C ALA A 267 -8.08 -3.70 20.51
N VAL A 268 -8.15 -3.75 21.84
CA VAL A 268 -9.20 -3.05 22.63
C VAL A 268 -9.22 -1.56 22.29
N VAL A 269 -8.07 -0.89 22.26
CA VAL A 269 -7.98 0.54 21.90
C VAL A 269 -8.48 0.79 20.47
N THR A 270 -8.08 -0.05 19.52
CA THR A 270 -8.46 0.09 18.11
C THR A 270 -9.95 -0.12 17.90
N PHE A 271 -10.53 -1.16 18.49
CA PHE A 271 -11.98 -1.38 18.46
C PHE A 271 -12.75 -0.24 19.14
N THR A 272 -12.19 0.34 20.22
CA THR A 272 -12.77 1.53 20.85
C THR A 272 -12.73 2.73 19.92
N ALA A 273 -11.65 2.95 19.18
CA ALA A 273 -11.54 4.00 18.17
C ALA A 273 -12.56 3.81 17.03
N MET A 274 -12.73 2.59 16.54
CA MET A 274 -13.75 2.26 15.52
C MET A 274 -15.18 2.53 16.00
N LYS A 275 -15.46 2.27 17.27
CA LYS A 275 -16.75 2.62 17.90
C LYS A 275 -16.93 4.14 18.05
N ALA A 276 -15.85 4.86 18.31
CA ALA A 276 -15.86 6.28 18.65
C ALA A 276 -15.94 7.19 17.43
N ASP A 277 -15.28 6.85 16.32
CA ASP A 277 -15.16 7.70 15.14
C ASP A 277 -15.33 6.91 13.84
N ALA A 278 -16.29 7.30 13.02
CA ALA A 278 -16.64 6.62 11.76
C ALA A 278 -15.52 6.67 10.71
N ARG A 279 -14.51 7.51 10.87
CA ARG A 279 -13.33 7.55 9.99
C ARG A 279 -12.39 6.38 10.21
N VAL A 280 -12.46 5.71 11.38
CA VAL A 280 -11.73 4.46 11.63
C VAL A 280 -12.60 3.30 11.13
N VAL A 281 -12.44 2.98 9.86
CA VAL A 281 -13.34 2.07 9.13
C VAL A 281 -13.00 0.61 9.30
N GLY A 282 -11.82 0.28 9.84
CA GLY A 282 -11.38 -1.10 10.02
C GLY A 282 -10.11 -1.24 10.84
N LEU A 283 -9.64 -2.46 10.98
CA LEU A 283 -8.34 -2.78 11.56
C LEU A 283 -7.57 -3.77 10.70
N ASN A 284 -6.24 -3.81 10.90
CA ASN A 284 -5.35 -4.78 10.26
C ASN A 284 -4.24 -5.23 11.25
N ILE A 285 -3.78 -6.46 11.11
CA ILE A 285 -2.59 -6.98 11.79
C ILE A 285 -1.37 -6.73 10.90
N VAL A 286 -0.35 -6.07 11.42
CA VAL A 286 0.83 -5.64 10.66
C VAL A 286 2.13 -6.20 11.25
N ALA A 287 3.25 -5.98 10.58
CA ALA A 287 4.58 -6.51 10.86
C ALA A 287 4.82 -7.93 10.30
N PRO A 288 6.10 -8.38 10.18
CA PRO A 288 6.46 -9.62 9.48
C PRO A 288 5.67 -10.84 9.94
N GLU A 289 4.95 -11.46 9.02
CA GLU A 289 4.12 -12.64 9.31
C GLU A 289 4.95 -13.89 9.59
N ASP A 290 6.13 -13.98 8.98
CA ASP A 290 7.10 -15.07 9.18
C ASP A 290 7.81 -15.00 10.54
N HIS A 291 7.76 -13.86 11.25
CA HIS A 291 8.43 -13.69 12.52
C HIS A 291 8.03 -14.78 13.52
N PRO A 292 8.99 -15.40 14.25
CA PRO A 292 8.67 -16.51 15.15
C PRO A 292 7.59 -16.22 16.19
N ALA A 293 7.52 -14.99 16.73
CA ALA A 293 6.46 -14.61 17.65
C ALA A 293 5.08 -14.57 16.94
N ALA A 294 5.00 -13.95 15.76
CA ALA A 294 3.76 -13.87 14.97
C ALA A 294 3.19 -15.27 14.65
N ARG A 295 4.07 -16.21 14.30
CA ARG A 295 3.66 -17.59 14.01
C ARG A 295 3.17 -18.35 15.24
N ARG A 296 3.84 -18.15 16.42
CA ARG A 296 3.44 -18.84 17.66
C ARG A 296 2.18 -18.28 18.29
N GLN A 297 1.93 -16.98 18.11
CA GLN A 297 0.80 -16.28 18.75
C GLN A 297 -0.43 -16.19 17.85
N PHE A 298 -0.39 -16.78 16.66
CA PHE A 298 -1.47 -16.65 15.67
C PHE A 298 -2.82 -17.15 16.22
N ASP A 299 -2.81 -18.29 16.90
CA ASP A 299 -4.03 -18.87 17.48
C ASP A 299 -4.66 -17.93 18.52
N ASP A 300 -3.83 -17.39 19.41
CA ASP A 300 -4.28 -16.43 20.42
C ASP A 300 -4.76 -15.12 19.80
N GLN A 301 -4.08 -14.64 18.75
CA GLN A 301 -4.47 -13.43 18.04
C GLN A 301 -5.82 -13.61 17.34
N MET A 302 -6.10 -14.77 16.73
CA MET A 302 -7.40 -15.06 16.13
C MET A 302 -8.51 -15.15 17.18
N LYS A 303 -8.29 -15.85 18.31
CA LYS A 303 -9.24 -15.88 19.45
C LYS A 303 -9.55 -14.48 19.96
N ILE A 304 -8.56 -13.62 20.11
CA ILE A 304 -8.73 -12.23 20.57
C ILE A 304 -9.57 -11.44 19.56
N LEU A 305 -9.28 -11.56 18.26
CA LEU A 305 -10.05 -10.86 17.23
C LEU A 305 -11.49 -11.34 17.21
N ASP A 306 -11.74 -12.64 17.21
CA ASP A 306 -13.09 -13.22 17.24
C ASP A 306 -13.90 -12.69 18.42
N PHE A 307 -13.36 -12.76 19.64
CA PHE A 307 -14.00 -12.23 20.84
C PHE A 307 -14.32 -10.73 20.75
N LEU A 308 -13.33 -9.90 20.37
CA LEU A 308 -13.53 -8.46 20.30
C LEU A 308 -14.46 -8.08 19.14
N TRP A 309 -14.41 -8.78 18.02
CA TRP A 309 -15.30 -8.56 16.90
C TRP A 309 -16.79 -8.74 17.30
N GLU A 310 -17.11 -9.84 18.00
CA GLU A 310 -18.45 -10.06 18.55
C GLU A 310 -18.82 -8.96 19.58
N ARG A 311 -17.90 -8.63 20.50
CA ARG A 311 -18.13 -7.64 21.57
C ARG A 311 -18.40 -6.24 21.03
N PHE A 312 -17.79 -5.84 19.92
CA PHE A 312 -17.90 -4.51 19.32
C PHE A 312 -18.89 -4.43 18.15
N GLY A 313 -19.72 -5.44 17.94
CA GLY A 313 -20.80 -5.39 16.96
C GLY A 313 -20.36 -5.66 15.51
N LYS A 314 -19.34 -6.51 15.33
CA LYS A 314 -18.92 -7.04 14.04
C LYS A 314 -18.40 -6.00 13.04
N PRO A 315 -17.47 -5.13 13.44
CA PRO A 315 -16.90 -4.14 12.53
C PRO A 315 -16.05 -4.77 11.44
N ALA A 316 -15.73 -4.02 10.38
CA ALA A 316 -14.95 -4.53 9.25
C ALA A 316 -13.48 -4.77 9.64
N ILE A 317 -12.92 -5.86 9.13
CA ILE A 317 -11.51 -6.27 9.34
C ILE A 317 -10.87 -6.60 7.99
N THR A 318 -9.64 -6.15 7.77
CA THR A 318 -8.72 -6.63 6.75
C THR A 318 -7.47 -7.18 7.43
N LEU A 319 -6.87 -8.23 6.92
CA LEU A 319 -5.69 -8.84 7.56
C LEU A 319 -4.57 -9.10 6.55
N HIS A 320 -3.34 -8.72 6.92
CA HIS A 320 -2.16 -9.31 6.27
C HIS A 320 -2.20 -10.82 6.54
N ALA A 321 -2.44 -11.59 5.51
CA ALA A 321 -2.49 -13.04 5.60
C ALA A 321 -1.87 -13.69 4.36
N GLY A 322 -0.99 -14.65 4.61
CA GLY A 322 -0.29 -15.35 3.55
C GLY A 322 0.84 -14.54 2.91
N GLU A 323 1.38 -13.51 3.55
CA GLU A 323 2.63 -12.86 3.14
C GLU A 323 3.83 -13.75 3.49
N LEU A 324 3.79 -14.99 3.01
CA LEU A 324 4.71 -16.06 3.37
C LEU A 324 5.22 -16.80 2.15
N THR A 325 6.49 -17.20 2.21
CA THR A 325 7.11 -18.12 1.25
C THR A 325 7.95 -19.17 2.00
N LEU A 326 8.30 -20.27 1.32
CA LEU A 326 9.19 -21.30 1.88
C LEU A 326 10.58 -20.77 2.25
N ARG A 327 10.97 -19.63 1.69
CA ARG A 327 12.24 -18.99 2.02
C ARG A 327 12.28 -18.51 3.47
N TYR A 328 11.14 -18.03 4.02
CA TYR A 328 11.08 -17.36 5.31
C TYR A 328 10.28 -18.12 6.36
N ALA A 329 9.36 -19.00 5.95
CA ALA A 329 8.52 -19.75 6.89
C ALA A 329 8.38 -21.22 6.48
N PRO A 330 8.23 -22.15 7.47
CA PRO A 330 7.93 -23.54 7.16
C PRO A 330 6.53 -23.66 6.57
N VAL A 331 6.33 -24.65 5.67
CA VAL A 331 5.06 -24.84 4.98
C VAL A 331 3.85 -24.98 5.91
N ALA A 332 4.05 -25.53 7.10
CA ALA A 332 2.98 -25.65 8.10
C ALA A 332 2.39 -24.30 8.55
N SER A 333 3.15 -23.21 8.43
CA SER A 333 2.66 -21.85 8.71
C SER A 333 1.77 -21.27 7.62
N MET A 334 1.65 -21.95 6.46
CA MET A 334 0.89 -21.50 5.29
C MET A 334 -0.37 -22.37 5.02
N TRP A 335 -0.53 -23.52 5.72
CA TRP A 335 -1.60 -24.49 5.40
C TRP A 335 -3.02 -24.00 5.59
N ASP A 336 -3.25 -23.12 6.57
CA ASP A 336 -4.60 -22.64 6.92
C ASP A 336 -4.57 -21.11 7.23
N ARG A 337 -3.53 -20.41 6.83
CA ARG A 337 -3.29 -19.03 7.26
C ARG A 337 -4.35 -18.06 6.75
N ILE A 338 -4.63 -18.12 5.45
CA ILE A 338 -5.62 -17.24 4.82
C ILE A 338 -7.02 -17.67 5.24
N ARG A 339 -7.32 -18.96 5.20
CA ARG A 339 -8.63 -19.50 5.63
C ARG A 339 -8.97 -19.06 7.06
N ARG A 340 -8.08 -19.27 8.01
CA ARG A 340 -8.33 -18.91 9.41
C ARG A 340 -8.40 -17.40 9.64
N SER A 341 -7.70 -16.61 8.85
CA SER A 341 -7.84 -15.15 8.87
C SER A 341 -9.24 -14.72 8.40
N ILE A 342 -9.89 -15.46 7.50
CA ILE A 342 -11.28 -15.25 7.09
C ILE A 342 -12.24 -15.78 8.16
N ASP A 343 -12.13 -17.04 8.52
CA ASP A 343 -13.11 -17.76 9.33
C ASP A 343 -13.09 -17.33 10.82
N GLU A 344 -11.89 -17.16 11.39
CA GLU A 344 -11.66 -16.84 12.81
C GLU A 344 -11.31 -15.35 13.01
N GLY A 345 -10.57 -14.75 12.08
CA GLY A 345 -10.18 -13.34 12.12
C GLY A 345 -11.23 -12.40 11.50
N HIS A 346 -12.32 -12.94 10.94
CA HIS A 346 -13.42 -12.23 10.30
C HIS A 346 -13.01 -11.26 9.19
N SER A 347 -11.92 -11.61 8.49
CA SER A 347 -11.35 -10.74 7.47
C SER A 347 -12.24 -10.68 6.22
N ARG A 348 -12.64 -9.48 5.83
CA ARG A 348 -13.39 -9.21 4.60
C ARG A 348 -12.49 -8.92 3.41
N ARG A 349 -11.21 -8.66 3.68
CA ARG A 349 -10.16 -8.48 2.67
C ARG A 349 -8.87 -9.12 3.18
N ILE A 350 -8.06 -9.63 2.26
CA ILE A 350 -6.79 -10.28 2.54
C ILE A 350 -5.65 -9.44 1.95
N GLY A 351 -4.79 -8.92 2.80
CA GLY A 351 -3.54 -8.28 2.36
C GLY A 351 -2.53 -9.33 1.87
N HIS A 352 -1.97 -9.12 0.68
CA HIS A 352 -0.98 -9.94 -0.02
C HIS A 352 -1.48 -11.30 -0.55
N GLY A 353 -1.88 -12.23 0.31
CA GLY A 353 -2.40 -13.54 -0.12
C GLY A 353 -1.42 -14.42 -0.89
N ILE A 354 -0.10 -14.22 -0.75
CA ILE A 354 0.94 -14.88 -1.57
C ILE A 354 0.95 -16.40 -1.41
N SER A 355 0.76 -16.88 -0.20
CA SER A 355 0.87 -18.31 0.10
C SER A 355 -0.39 -19.15 -0.22
N ILE A 356 -1.38 -18.60 -0.94
CA ILE A 356 -2.67 -19.26 -1.21
C ILE A 356 -2.51 -20.68 -1.78
N ALA A 357 -1.51 -20.92 -2.62
CA ALA A 357 -1.25 -22.22 -3.21
C ALA A 357 -0.81 -23.31 -2.20
N TRP A 358 -0.46 -22.91 -0.98
CA TRP A 358 -0.07 -23.80 0.12
C TRP A 358 -1.23 -24.11 1.08
N GLU A 359 -2.39 -23.49 0.90
CA GLU A 359 -3.59 -23.80 1.68
C GLU A 359 -4.03 -25.26 1.44
N ARG A 360 -4.46 -25.95 2.51
CA ARG A 360 -4.83 -27.38 2.43
C ARG A 360 -5.99 -27.66 1.49
N ASP A 361 -6.93 -26.72 1.42
CA ASP A 361 -8.09 -26.79 0.52
C ASP A 361 -8.13 -25.53 -0.33
N LEU A 362 -7.21 -25.44 -1.28
CA LEU A 362 -7.10 -24.29 -2.20
C LEU A 362 -8.40 -24.01 -2.93
N VAL A 363 -9.04 -25.06 -3.50
CA VAL A 363 -10.23 -24.88 -4.34
C VAL A 363 -11.41 -24.42 -3.51
N GLY A 364 -11.66 -25.04 -2.36
CA GLY A 364 -12.73 -24.63 -1.45
C GLY A 364 -12.52 -23.23 -0.89
N LEU A 365 -11.25 -22.82 -0.64
CA LEU A 365 -10.94 -21.46 -0.18
C LEU A 365 -11.19 -20.42 -1.29
N LEU A 366 -10.76 -20.68 -2.52
CA LEU A 366 -11.03 -19.78 -3.65
C LEU A 366 -12.53 -19.66 -3.94
N ASP A 367 -13.29 -20.75 -3.83
CA ASP A 367 -14.75 -20.75 -3.96
C ASP A 367 -15.40 -19.93 -2.84
N GLN A 368 -14.93 -20.07 -1.60
CA GLN A 368 -15.39 -19.26 -0.47
C GLN A 368 -15.11 -17.76 -0.72
N MET A 369 -13.86 -17.41 -1.07
CA MET A 369 -13.46 -16.01 -1.31
C MET A 369 -14.30 -15.37 -2.42
N ARG A 370 -14.55 -16.10 -3.51
CA ARG A 370 -15.42 -15.62 -4.58
C ARG A 370 -16.87 -15.43 -4.12
N ASN A 371 -17.46 -16.41 -3.42
CA ASN A 371 -18.87 -16.40 -3.04
C ASN A 371 -19.18 -15.39 -1.93
N GLU A 372 -18.23 -15.13 -1.04
CA GLU A 372 -18.33 -14.17 0.05
C GLU A 372 -17.75 -12.79 -0.33
N GLU A 373 -17.31 -12.63 -1.59
CA GLU A 373 -16.70 -11.39 -2.09
C GLU A 373 -15.50 -10.92 -1.25
N ILE A 374 -14.65 -11.86 -0.82
CA ILE A 374 -13.41 -11.55 -0.08
C ILE A 374 -12.35 -11.05 -1.07
N LEU A 375 -12.06 -9.75 -1.03
CA LEU A 375 -11.10 -9.12 -1.92
C LEU A 375 -9.66 -9.40 -1.49
N VAL A 376 -8.74 -9.51 -2.47
CA VAL A 376 -7.30 -9.58 -2.21
C VAL A 376 -6.62 -8.24 -2.55
N GLU A 377 -5.91 -7.67 -1.57
CA GLU A 377 -5.12 -6.45 -1.70
C GLU A 377 -3.73 -6.82 -2.24
N ILE A 378 -3.48 -6.50 -3.52
CA ILE A 378 -2.32 -6.93 -4.30
C ILE A 378 -1.23 -5.86 -4.28
N ASN A 379 -0.10 -6.17 -3.68
CA ASN A 379 1.05 -5.28 -3.47
C ASN A 379 2.26 -5.76 -4.31
N LEU A 380 2.23 -5.60 -5.64
CA LEU A 380 3.20 -6.22 -6.55
C LEU A 380 4.65 -5.79 -6.27
N THR A 381 4.88 -4.50 -5.99
CA THR A 381 6.22 -3.99 -5.71
C THR A 381 6.73 -4.48 -4.36
N SER A 382 5.88 -4.47 -3.34
CA SER A 382 6.22 -4.96 -2.00
C SER A 382 6.53 -6.46 -2.03
N ASN A 383 5.66 -7.28 -2.63
CA ASN A 383 5.87 -8.72 -2.71
C ASN A 383 7.15 -9.10 -3.46
N GLU A 384 7.50 -8.34 -4.51
CA GLU A 384 8.79 -8.51 -5.19
C GLU A 384 9.97 -8.11 -4.29
N SER A 385 9.87 -6.98 -3.60
CA SER A 385 10.95 -6.41 -2.79
C SER A 385 11.22 -7.21 -1.52
N ILE A 386 10.16 -7.66 -0.84
CA ILE A 386 10.23 -8.36 0.45
C ILE A 386 10.45 -9.86 0.23
N LEU A 387 9.59 -10.48 -0.58
CA LEU A 387 9.53 -11.94 -0.71
C LEU A 387 10.27 -12.48 -1.94
N GLY A 388 10.61 -11.62 -2.89
CA GLY A 388 11.15 -12.00 -4.19
C GLY A 388 10.11 -12.60 -5.14
N VAL A 389 8.81 -12.51 -4.81
CA VAL A 389 7.71 -13.08 -5.59
C VAL A 389 7.27 -12.12 -6.68
N ARG A 390 7.33 -12.55 -7.93
CA ARG A 390 7.02 -11.72 -9.10
C ARG A 390 6.52 -12.56 -10.27
N ASP A 391 6.01 -11.87 -11.28
CA ASP A 391 5.61 -12.46 -12.55
C ASP A 391 4.63 -13.64 -12.35
N ASP A 392 4.91 -14.81 -12.90
CA ASP A 392 4.09 -16.03 -12.82
C ASP A 392 4.16 -16.74 -11.45
N GLU A 393 5.12 -16.37 -10.59
CA GLU A 393 5.16 -16.84 -9.21
C GLU A 393 4.09 -16.16 -8.32
N HIS A 394 3.61 -14.97 -8.73
CA HIS A 394 2.61 -14.22 -7.97
C HIS A 394 1.20 -14.74 -8.24
N PRO A 395 0.37 -15.01 -7.21
CA PRO A 395 -0.96 -15.61 -7.37
C PRO A 395 -2.03 -14.68 -7.97
N PHE A 396 -1.69 -13.48 -8.39
CA PHE A 396 -2.62 -12.49 -8.95
C PHE A 396 -3.55 -13.08 -10.02
N GLN A 397 -2.99 -13.80 -11.01
CA GLN A 397 -3.80 -14.41 -12.08
C GLN A 397 -4.60 -15.62 -11.61
N LEU A 398 -4.17 -16.30 -10.54
CA LEU A 398 -4.93 -17.38 -9.92
C LEU A 398 -6.22 -16.84 -9.31
N TYR A 399 -6.14 -15.77 -8.52
CA TYR A 399 -7.31 -15.11 -7.94
C TYR A 399 -8.28 -14.63 -9.02
N ARG A 400 -7.80 -13.91 -10.02
CA ARG A 400 -8.64 -13.40 -11.12
C ARG A 400 -9.35 -14.54 -11.88
N ARG A 401 -8.64 -15.61 -12.24
CA ARG A 401 -9.22 -16.78 -12.94
C ARG A 401 -10.22 -17.54 -12.08
N ALA A 402 -10.06 -17.49 -10.76
CA ALA A 402 -11.03 -18.07 -9.83
C ALA A 402 -12.25 -17.16 -9.61
N GLY A 403 -12.26 -15.95 -10.15
CA GLY A 403 -13.33 -14.96 -9.95
C GLY A 403 -13.30 -14.30 -8.57
N VAL A 404 -12.15 -14.36 -7.88
CA VAL A 404 -11.93 -13.64 -6.61
C VAL A 404 -11.62 -12.17 -6.93
N PRO A 405 -12.30 -11.20 -6.30
CA PRO A 405 -12.04 -9.80 -6.54
C PRO A 405 -10.62 -9.40 -6.07
N VAL A 406 -9.98 -8.50 -6.81
CA VAL A 406 -8.62 -8.03 -6.51
C VAL A 406 -8.51 -6.51 -6.59
N CYS A 407 -7.68 -5.92 -5.75
CA CYS A 407 -7.34 -4.50 -5.76
C CYS A 407 -5.83 -4.32 -5.84
N LEU A 408 -5.35 -3.46 -6.72
CA LEU A 408 -3.94 -3.05 -6.73
C LEU A 408 -3.72 -1.99 -5.65
N THR A 409 -2.75 -2.20 -4.79
CA THR A 409 -2.46 -1.39 -3.62
C THR A 409 -0.95 -1.14 -3.47
N THR A 410 -0.55 -0.17 -2.64
CA THR A 410 0.83 0.31 -2.61
C THR A 410 1.68 -0.22 -1.47
N ASP A 411 1.07 -0.63 -0.37
CA ASP A 411 1.76 -1.00 0.87
C ASP A 411 2.60 0.18 1.42
N ASP A 412 3.89 0.04 1.55
CA ASP A 412 4.84 1.06 1.99
C ASP A 412 5.49 1.75 0.78
N GLU A 413 4.73 2.54 0.03
CA GLU A 413 5.14 3.08 -1.28
C GLU A 413 6.41 3.95 -1.24
N GLY A 414 6.64 4.66 -0.14
CA GLY A 414 7.85 5.48 0.04
C GLY A 414 9.11 4.64 0.24
N VAL A 415 9.04 3.62 1.09
CA VAL A 415 10.12 2.64 1.31
C VAL A 415 10.37 1.85 0.04
N SER A 416 9.33 1.33 -0.59
CA SER A 416 9.39 0.53 -1.82
C SER A 416 9.76 1.34 -3.06
N ARG A 417 9.76 2.68 -2.99
CA ARG A 417 10.02 3.60 -4.11
C ARG A 417 9.05 3.38 -5.28
N SER A 418 7.79 3.12 -4.96
CA SER A 418 6.69 2.91 -5.90
C SER A 418 5.56 3.93 -5.66
N ASN A 419 4.46 3.77 -6.36
CA ASN A 419 3.20 4.45 -6.14
C ASN A 419 2.09 3.70 -6.89
N LEU A 420 0.82 4.04 -6.66
CA LEU A 420 -0.29 3.29 -7.24
C LEU A 420 -0.27 3.24 -8.77
N THR A 421 0.16 4.32 -9.44
CA THR A 421 0.34 4.30 -10.91
C THR A 421 1.34 3.23 -11.33
N MET A 422 2.44 3.07 -10.59
CA MET A 422 3.47 2.07 -10.91
C MET A 422 3.02 0.64 -10.60
N GLU A 423 2.12 0.45 -9.63
CA GLU A 423 1.47 -0.85 -9.41
C GLU A 423 0.61 -1.25 -10.61
N TYR A 424 -0.19 -0.32 -11.15
CA TYR A 424 -0.94 -0.53 -12.40
C TYR A 424 -0.03 -0.79 -13.61
N VAL A 425 1.05 0.00 -13.78
CA VAL A 425 2.05 -0.23 -14.86
C VAL A 425 2.60 -1.65 -14.76
N LYS A 426 3.03 -2.05 -13.57
CA LYS A 426 3.60 -3.38 -13.30
C LYS A 426 2.59 -4.50 -13.58
N ALA A 427 1.34 -4.31 -13.18
CA ALA A 427 0.28 -5.28 -13.43
C ALA A 427 0.00 -5.45 -14.95
N VAL A 428 -0.08 -4.34 -15.67
CA VAL A 428 -0.29 -4.36 -17.13
C VAL A 428 0.88 -5.02 -17.86
N GLU A 429 2.12 -4.65 -17.52
CA GLU A 429 3.33 -5.20 -18.17
C GLU A 429 3.49 -6.71 -17.91
N ARG A 430 3.13 -7.19 -16.71
CA ARG A 430 3.37 -8.59 -16.30
C ARG A 430 2.24 -9.55 -16.67
N TYR A 431 1.00 -9.05 -16.70
CA TYR A 431 -0.18 -9.91 -16.81
C TYR A 431 -1.05 -9.59 -18.02
N ASP A 432 -0.54 -8.78 -18.94
CA ASP A 432 -1.22 -8.39 -20.20
C ASP A 432 -2.68 -7.96 -19.99
N LEU A 433 -2.90 -7.04 -19.04
CA LEU A 433 -4.23 -6.55 -18.73
C LEU A 433 -4.74 -5.64 -19.86
N GLY A 434 -6.03 -5.80 -20.21
CA GLY A 434 -6.75 -4.90 -21.09
C GLY A 434 -7.35 -3.70 -20.36
N TYR A 435 -7.91 -2.77 -21.11
CA TYR A 435 -8.54 -1.56 -20.56
C TYR A 435 -9.70 -1.88 -19.60
N ASP A 436 -10.54 -2.85 -19.95
CA ASP A 436 -11.67 -3.25 -19.13
C ASP A 436 -11.22 -3.96 -17.84
N ASP A 437 -10.09 -4.70 -17.88
CA ASP A 437 -9.50 -5.31 -16.68
C ASP A 437 -9.11 -4.25 -15.65
N ILE A 438 -8.39 -3.20 -16.09
CA ILE A 438 -7.97 -2.13 -15.17
C ILE A 438 -9.14 -1.30 -14.66
N LYS A 439 -10.19 -1.13 -15.45
CA LYS A 439 -11.45 -0.49 -14.98
C LYS A 439 -12.14 -1.34 -13.93
N THR A 440 -12.24 -2.64 -14.14
CA THR A 440 -12.82 -3.58 -13.17
C THR A 440 -12.03 -3.55 -11.86
N ILE A 441 -10.71 -3.71 -11.90
CA ILE A 441 -9.85 -3.64 -10.72
C ILE A 441 -10.04 -2.30 -9.98
N SER A 442 -10.12 -1.19 -10.71
CA SER A 442 -10.32 0.14 -10.11
C SER A 442 -11.68 0.25 -9.39
N ARG A 443 -12.76 -0.33 -9.94
CA ARG A 443 -14.07 -0.39 -9.29
C ARG A 443 -14.07 -1.32 -8.08
N ASP A 444 -13.53 -2.53 -8.23
CA ASP A 444 -13.45 -3.53 -7.16
C ASP A 444 -12.75 -2.95 -5.93
N CYS A 445 -11.67 -2.16 -6.11
CA CYS A 445 -11.03 -1.45 -5.01
C CYS A 445 -12.02 -0.59 -4.21
N LEU A 446 -12.88 0.17 -4.88
CA LEU A 446 -13.79 1.08 -4.21
C LEU A 446 -15.04 0.35 -3.67
N GLU A 447 -15.55 -0.64 -4.41
CA GLU A 447 -16.69 -1.45 -4.00
C GLU A 447 -16.42 -2.24 -2.71
N HIS A 448 -15.18 -2.72 -2.54
CA HIS A 448 -14.76 -3.45 -1.34
C HIS A 448 -14.12 -2.56 -0.26
N SER A 449 -14.15 -1.23 -0.41
CA SER A 449 -13.79 -0.33 0.66
C SER A 449 -14.68 -0.50 1.88
N PHE A 450 -14.20 -0.12 3.06
CA PHE A 450 -14.98 -0.17 4.29
C PHE A 450 -15.83 1.09 4.54
N LEU A 451 -15.95 1.94 3.54
CA LEU A 451 -16.84 3.10 3.60
C LEU A 451 -18.29 2.68 3.91
N PRO A 452 -19.04 3.49 4.67
CA PRO A 452 -20.50 3.37 4.77
C PRO A 452 -21.15 3.39 3.37
N ALA A 453 -22.30 2.71 3.23
CA ALA A 453 -22.93 2.45 1.93
C ALA A 453 -23.22 3.72 1.10
N ASP A 454 -23.69 4.79 1.75
CA ASP A 454 -23.97 6.07 1.13
C ASP A 454 -22.72 6.80 0.65
N ALA A 455 -21.68 6.85 1.47
CA ALA A 455 -20.38 7.40 1.11
C ALA A 455 -19.71 6.59 -0.02
N LYS A 456 -19.81 5.27 0.04
CA LYS A 456 -19.34 4.38 -1.04
C LYS A 456 -20.06 4.64 -2.36
N ALA A 457 -21.39 4.77 -2.33
CA ALA A 457 -22.18 5.07 -3.51
C ALA A 457 -21.81 6.43 -4.12
N GLU A 458 -21.59 7.46 -3.30
CA GLU A 458 -21.09 8.77 -3.77
C GLU A 458 -19.73 8.63 -4.47
N ARG A 459 -18.78 7.91 -3.84
CA ARG A 459 -17.44 7.71 -4.41
C ARG A 459 -17.46 6.91 -5.72
N LEU A 460 -18.29 5.88 -5.81
CA LEU A 460 -18.50 5.14 -7.06
C LEU A 460 -19.06 6.03 -8.17
N ALA A 461 -20.05 6.86 -7.86
CA ALA A 461 -20.57 7.82 -8.83
C ALA A 461 -19.50 8.83 -9.30
N MET A 462 -18.64 9.30 -8.37
CA MET A 462 -17.50 10.16 -8.70
C MET A 462 -16.48 9.44 -9.60
N LEU A 463 -16.22 8.16 -9.36
CA LEU A 463 -15.31 7.34 -10.16
C LEU A 463 -15.86 7.16 -11.59
N GLU A 464 -17.14 6.80 -11.75
CA GLU A 464 -17.75 6.66 -13.08
C GLU A 464 -17.72 7.99 -13.87
N ALA A 465 -18.06 9.09 -13.20
CA ALA A 465 -17.94 10.41 -13.83
C ALA A 465 -16.48 10.76 -14.19
N ALA A 466 -15.50 10.27 -13.41
CA ALA A 466 -14.09 10.45 -13.74
C ALA A 466 -13.67 9.60 -14.96
N PHE A 467 -14.18 8.37 -15.10
CA PHE A 467 -13.97 7.56 -16.31
C PHE A 467 -14.54 8.25 -17.53
N GLU A 468 -15.77 8.74 -17.48
CA GLU A 468 -16.39 9.46 -18.60
C GLU A 468 -15.56 10.69 -19.03
N ARG A 469 -15.10 11.50 -18.07
CA ARG A 469 -14.23 12.65 -18.35
C ARG A 469 -12.89 12.23 -18.94
N PHE A 470 -12.27 11.19 -18.40
CA PHE A 470 -11.01 10.65 -18.90
C PHE A 470 -11.15 10.16 -20.34
N GLU A 471 -12.12 9.30 -20.65
CA GLU A 471 -12.39 8.76 -21.98
C GLU A 471 -12.70 9.86 -23.00
N LYS A 472 -13.50 10.86 -22.59
CA LYS A 472 -13.77 12.05 -23.43
C LYS A 472 -12.50 12.86 -23.70
N SER A 473 -11.62 13.02 -22.70
CA SER A 473 -10.35 13.74 -22.85
C SER A 473 -9.40 13.03 -23.82
N LEU A 474 -9.41 11.71 -23.84
CA LEU A 474 -8.66 10.93 -24.82
C LEU A 474 -9.16 11.21 -26.25
N ALA A 475 -10.48 11.31 -26.47
CA ALA A 475 -11.08 11.52 -27.78
C ALA A 475 -10.86 12.94 -28.34
N THR A 476 -10.72 13.95 -27.48
CA THR A 476 -10.60 15.37 -27.90
C THR A 476 -9.17 15.88 -28.06
N GLY A 477 -8.19 14.99 -27.89
CA GLY A 477 -6.77 15.33 -27.85
C GLY A 477 -6.30 15.76 -26.45
N TYR A 478 -5.12 15.31 -26.11
CA TYR A 478 -4.48 15.50 -24.81
C TYR A 478 -4.24 16.99 -24.54
N ARG A 479 -5.06 17.61 -23.69
CA ARG A 479 -4.73 18.88 -23.03
C ARG A 479 -4.69 18.63 -21.54
N GLU A 480 -3.57 18.90 -20.90
CA GLU A 480 -3.52 18.95 -19.43
C GLU A 480 -4.49 20.05 -18.96
N SER A 481 -5.48 19.67 -18.14
CA SER A 481 -6.15 20.66 -17.30
C SER A 481 -5.15 21.07 -16.22
N THR A 482 -4.89 22.33 -16.09
CA THR A 482 -3.99 22.92 -15.08
C THR A 482 -4.68 23.04 -13.70
N ASP A 483 -5.73 22.26 -13.44
CA ASP A 483 -6.49 22.30 -12.17
C ASP A 483 -6.14 21.16 -11.23
#